data_de1827f42201ac0b00a5de17221497ce
#
_entry.id   de1827f42201ac0b00a5de17221497ce
#
_cell.length_a   1.000
_cell.length_b   1.000
_cell.length_c   1.000
_cell.angle_alpha   90.00
_cell.angle_beta   90.00
_cell.angle_gamma   90.00
#
_symmetry.space_group_name_H-M   'P 1'
#
loop_
_entity.id
_entity.type
_entity.pdbx_description
1 polymer ?
#
loop_
_entity_poly.entity_id
_entity_poly.type
_entity_poly.pdbx_seq_one_letter_code
_entity_poly.pdbx_strand_id
1 'polypeptide(L)'
;MKIRNSFSWIAVAILATGAVVRAQDAMPPTTAAMTANTPGTVPVTTSSAEARRAYEMGLVEREDRLFVDQGLEYFRQAVKADAQFALGHAALGYFTADPKEAQEQSALAVKFIDNASADEQLLIHWMNGTKNGEVVTAISAMNDLLAKYPSDKRLANMAAEWLCANQGANEHGEAILVRLLNKDPNYYPAMNNLAYCYALSGQAHLAPALMDRYVAALPKEPNPQDSYGEIMRILGDYPAALDHYQKALVINPHFNPSQVGIASTYALMGDQKKARAQYLVAIKGTTEKSTQLNYRMLYAMTYYREGKPALAREEFRKVDAEAHAAGLPLQQAEIHRTNALFNPDPAKALKDLDDARSDLSESHTVTLMPGERDIELASILQTRAFIAANSGNKEAAQDALKLLKEMADSNHSTPVQNSYHSANGAVLLTQGDYAGAIAELQEDPQNPLSLQLLAQAQNKAGQGADAQKTLATLAAISDERVETAFAAPQARAALKTEAPQTAQAGAH
;
A
#
# COMPACT_ATOMS: atom_id res chain seq x y z
N MET A 1 11.35 -6.86 -22.74
CA MET A 1 12.04 -6.62 -21.47
C MET A 1 10.93 -6.63 -20.44
N LYS A 2 10.79 -7.74 -19.69
CA LYS A 2 9.70 -7.92 -18.72
C LYS A 2 10.02 -7.10 -17.48
N ILE A 3 9.24 -6.07 -17.23
CA ILE A 3 9.32 -5.25 -16.03
C ILE A 3 8.52 -6.00 -14.96
N ARG A 4 9.20 -6.54 -13.96
CA ARG A 4 8.58 -7.12 -12.75
C ARG A 4 8.45 -6.00 -11.73
N ASN A 5 7.24 -5.78 -11.27
CA ASN A 5 6.87 -4.69 -10.36
C ASN A 5 6.91 -5.15 -8.91
N SER A 6 7.59 -4.42 -8.08
CA SER A 6 7.50 -4.53 -6.63
C SER A 6 7.28 -3.16 -6.01
N PHE A 7 6.17 -3.01 -5.33
CA PHE A 7 5.83 -1.82 -4.55
C PHE A 7 5.99 -2.11 -3.08
N SER A 8 6.88 -1.37 -2.42
CA SER A 8 6.80 -1.20 -0.98
C SER A 8 5.67 -0.20 -0.72
N TRP A 9 4.56 -0.68 -0.20
CA TRP A 9 3.43 0.13 0.17
C TRP A 9 3.72 0.81 1.52
N ILE A 10 3.77 2.15 1.53
CA ILE A 10 2.93 2.76 2.54
C ILE A 10 1.54 2.36 2.09
N ALA A 11 0.94 1.39 2.75
CA ALA A 11 -0.49 1.22 2.67
C ALA A 11 -1.06 2.54 3.18
N VAL A 12 -1.28 3.49 2.27
CA VAL A 12 -2.34 4.46 2.51
C VAL A 12 -3.57 3.58 2.54
N ALA A 13 -3.84 3.04 3.73
CA ALA A 13 -5.15 2.55 4.03
C ALA A 13 -6.04 3.75 3.80
N ILE A 14 -6.72 3.77 2.66
CA ILE A 14 -7.75 4.74 2.35
C ILE A 14 -8.90 4.39 3.28
N LEU A 15 -8.80 4.87 4.51
CA LEU A 15 -9.81 4.77 5.54
C LEU A 15 -10.64 6.03 5.46
N ALA A 16 -11.75 5.93 4.75
CA ALA A 16 -12.77 6.95 4.76
C ALA A 16 -13.50 6.88 6.11
N THR A 17 -13.15 7.76 7.05
CA THR A 17 -13.98 8.03 8.22
C THR A 17 -15.00 9.12 7.86
N GLY A 18 -16.18 8.72 7.45
CA GLY A 18 -17.32 9.61 7.26
C GLY A 18 -18.12 9.74 8.55
N ALA A 19 -18.27 10.95 9.06
CA ALA A 19 -19.22 11.24 10.13
C ALA A 19 -20.64 10.83 9.71
N VAL A 20 -21.31 10.10 10.60
CA VAL A 20 -22.67 9.62 10.40
C VAL A 20 -23.62 10.80 10.23
N VAL A 21 -23.93 11.16 8.99
CA VAL A 21 -25.16 11.86 8.65
C VAL A 21 -26.19 10.80 8.33
N ARG A 22 -27.18 10.64 9.18
CA ARG A 22 -28.37 9.83 8.92
C ARG A 22 -29.05 10.35 7.65
N ALA A 23 -28.74 9.71 6.52
CA ALA A 23 -29.65 9.69 5.40
C ALA A 23 -30.57 8.48 5.62
N GLN A 24 -31.67 8.71 6.34
CA GLN A 24 -32.86 7.89 6.14
C GLN A 24 -33.38 8.29 4.77
N ASP A 25 -33.09 7.45 3.76
CA ASP A 25 -34.01 7.26 2.64
C ASP A 25 -33.48 6.20 1.66
N ALA A 26 -34.40 5.27 1.35
CA ALA A 26 -34.35 4.29 0.29
C ALA A 26 -33.42 3.07 0.46
N MET A 27 -33.85 2.13 1.27
CA MET A 27 -33.52 0.72 1.06
C MET A 27 -34.06 0.28 -0.32
N PRO A 28 -33.23 -0.33 -1.20
CA PRO A 28 -33.79 -1.07 -2.30
C PRO A 28 -34.54 -2.30 -1.78
N PRO A 29 -35.69 -2.68 -2.38
CA PRO A 29 -36.50 -3.78 -1.88
C PRO A 29 -35.92 -5.13 -2.31
N THR A 30 -35.22 -5.82 -1.40
CA THR A 30 -34.90 -7.23 -1.51
C THR A 30 -34.98 -7.91 -0.14
N THR A 31 -36.20 -8.05 0.36
CA THR A 31 -36.48 -8.73 1.64
C THR A 31 -36.88 -10.20 1.47
N ALA A 32 -36.41 -10.93 0.47
CA ALA A 32 -36.89 -12.27 0.24
C ALA A 32 -35.88 -13.36 -0.19
N ALA A 33 -34.59 -13.22 0.01
CA ALA A 33 -33.64 -14.27 -0.43
C ALA A 33 -32.35 -14.46 0.42
N MET A 34 -32.27 -13.97 1.65
CA MET A 34 -30.98 -13.95 2.39
C MET A 34 -30.85 -15.03 3.48
N THR A 35 -31.50 -16.17 3.39
CA THR A 35 -31.44 -17.24 4.40
C THR A 35 -30.79 -18.54 3.93
N ALA A 36 -30.42 -18.64 2.65
CA ALA A 36 -29.74 -19.82 2.10
C ALA A 36 -28.38 -19.40 1.46
N ASN A 37 -27.39 -20.28 1.56
CA ASN A 37 -26.11 -20.07 0.85
C ASN A 37 -26.37 -19.93 -0.66
N THR A 38 -25.74 -18.95 -1.27
CA THR A 38 -25.84 -18.76 -2.73
C THR A 38 -25.10 -19.91 -3.42
N PRO A 39 -25.78 -20.66 -4.32
CA PRO A 39 -25.11 -21.75 -5.03
C PRO A 39 -23.88 -21.25 -5.81
N GLY A 40 -22.75 -21.96 -5.69
CA GLY A 40 -21.51 -21.59 -6.38
C GLY A 40 -20.64 -20.52 -5.69
N THR A 41 -20.97 -20.16 -4.45
CA THR A 41 -20.16 -19.28 -3.59
C THR A 41 -19.73 -20.01 -2.31
N VAL A 42 -18.71 -19.48 -1.62
CA VAL A 42 -18.33 -20.00 -0.29
C VAL A 42 -19.52 -19.89 0.66
N PRO A 43 -19.86 -20.96 1.39
CA PRO A 43 -20.97 -20.93 2.35
C PRO A 43 -20.69 -19.92 3.48
N VAL A 44 -21.74 -19.54 4.18
CA VAL A 44 -21.66 -18.71 5.40
C VAL A 44 -22.32 -19.49 6.53
N THR A 45 -21.52 -19.95 7.49
CA THR A 45 -22.01 -20.80 8.61
C THR A 45 -22.09 -19.99 9.89
N THR A 46 -23.30 -19.66 10.30
CA THR A 46 -23.64 -19.04 11.60
C THR A 46 -25.02 -19.48 12.04
N SER A 47 -25.22 -19.61 13.34
CA SER A 47 -26.50 -19.89 13.93
C SER A 47 -27.47 -18.71 13.96
N SER A 48 -26.95 -17.48 13.73
CA SER A 48 -27.69 -16.23 13.81
C SER A 48 -28.02 -15.68 12.42
N ALA A 49 -29.31 -15.60 12.11
CA ALA A 49 -29.76 -14.94 10.87
C ALA A 49 -29.40 -13.43 10.82
N GLU A 50 -29.29 -12.80 12.00
CA GLU A 50 -28.86 -11.41 12.13
C GLU A 50 -27.35 -11.27 11.79
N ALA A 51 -26.54 -12.17 12.35
CA ALA A 51 -25.11 -12.21 12.07
C ALA A 51 -24.83 -12.41 10.56
N ARG A 52 -25.52 -13.37 9.93
CA ARG A 52 -25.43 -13.61 8.49
C ARG A 52 -25.77 -12.36 7.68
N ARG A 53 -26.91 -11.74 7.98
CA ARG A 53 -27.36 -10.53 7.25
C ARG A 53 -26.35 -9.40 7.41
N ALA A 54 -25.86 -9.17 8.62
CA ALA A 54 -24.86 -8.14 8.87
C ALA A 54 -23.57 -8.44 8.12
N TYR A 55 -23.07 -9.66 8.12
CA TYR A 55 -21.89 -10.05 7.35
C TYR A 55 -22.04 -9.80 5.84
N GLU A 56 -23.17 -10.23 5.26
CA GLU A 56 -23.47 -10.04 3.84
C GLU A 56 -23.57 -8.54 3.47
N MET A 57 -24.19 -7.74 4.35
CA MET A 57 -24.21 -6.27 4.18
C MET A 57 -22.80 -5.66 4.29
N GLY A 58 -21.98 -6.17 5.20
CA GLY A 58 -20.57 -5.76 5.32
C GLY A 58 -19.78 -5.97 4.02
N LEU A 59 -19.97 -7.13 3.37
CA LEU A 59 -19.36 -7.40 2.07
C LEU A 59 -19.86 -6.46 0.98
N VAL A 60 -21.17 -6.19 0.91
CA VAL A 60 -21.75 -5.26 -0.07
C VAL A 60 -21.18 -3.86 0.11
N GLU A 61 -21.17 -3.33 1.33
CA GLU A 61 -20.68 -1.98 1.58
C GLU A 61 -19.17 -1.87 1.36
N ARG A 62 -18.39 -2.88 1.79
CA ARG A 62 -16.92 -2.85 1.71
C ARG A 62 -16.38 -3.15 0.32
N GLU A 63 -16.94 -4.15 -0.37
CA GLU A 63 -16.40 -4.66 -1.63
C GLU A 63 -17.13 -4.13 -2.85
N ASP A 64 -18.47 -4.03 -2.81
CA ASP A 64 -19.25 -3.62 -3.97
C ASP A 64 -19.39 -2.09 -4.06
N ARG A 65 -19.56 -1.41 -2.90
CA ARG A 65 -19.78 0.04 -2.83
C ARG A 65 -18.54 0.82 -2.37
N LEU A 66 -17.54 0.13 -1.83
CA LEU A 66 -16.29 0.68 -1.30
C LEU A 66 -16.51 1.69 -0.15
N PHE A 67 -17.57 1.53 0.63
CA PHE A 67 -17.81 2.25 1.88
C PHE A 67 -17.18 1.49 3.05
N VAL A 68 -15.88 1.72 3.25
CA VAL A 68 -15.05 0.96 4.19
C VAL A 68 -15.60 0.99 5.61
N ASP A 69 -15.89 2.16 6.16
CA ASP A 69 -16.34 2.32 7.54
C ASP A 69 -17.71 1.66 7.79
N GLN A 70 -18.62 1.80 6.83
CA GLN A 70 -19.94 1.20 6.94
C GLN A 70 -19.87 -0.32 6.85
N GLY A 71 -19.00 -0.84 5.99
CA GLY A 71 -18.71 -2.27 5.90
C GLY A 71 -18.17 -2.83 7.22
N LEU A 72 -17.20 -2.14 7.84
CA LEU A 72 -16.63 -2.52 9.13
C LEU A 72 -17.68 -2.51 10.24
N GLU A 73 -18.56 -1.52 10.27
CA GLU A 73 -19.65 -1.48 11.27
C GLU A 73 -20.60 -2.67 11.13
N TYR A 74 -20.91 -3.09 9.91
CA TYR A 74 -21.69 -4.30 9.69
C TYR A 74 -20.95 -5.58 10.12
N PHE A 75 -19.65 -5.70 9.89
CA PHE A 75 -18.88 -6.83 10.41
C PHE A 75 -18.84 -6.85 11.95
N ARG A 76 -18.72 -5.69 12.61
CA ARG A 76 -18.85 -5.59 14.08
C ARG A 76 -20.22 -6.02 14.57
N GLN A 77 -21.30 -5.66 13.88
CA GLN A 77 -22.64 -6.13 14.19
C GLN A 77 -22.76 -7.65 14.00
N ALA A 78 -22.14 -8.22 12.95
CA ALA A 78 -22.17 -9.66 12.71
C ALA A 78 -21.53 -10.45 13.88
N VAL A 79 -20.32 -10.07 14.32
CA VAL A 79 -19.64 -10.76 15.43
C VAL A 79 -20.29 -10.46 16.79
N LYS A 80 -21.01 -9.36 16.94
CA LYS A 80 -21.82 -9.06 18.12
C LYS A 80 -23.07 -9.94 18.17
N ALA A 81 -23.71 -10.20 17.03
CA ALA A 81 -24.92 -11.04 16.93
C ALA A 81 -24.61 -12.55 17.03
N ASP A 82 -23.37 -12.97 16.72
CA ASP A 82 -22.87 -14.33 16.94
C ASP A 82 -21.37 -14.27 17.29
N ALA A 83 -21.07 -14.35 18.58
CA ALA A 83 -19.69 -14.24 19.10
C ALA A 83 -18.81 -15.48 18.76
N GLN A 84 -19.35 -16.51 18.11
CA GLN A 84 -18.60 -17.68 17.65
C GLN A 84 -18.55 -17.77 16.12
N PHE A 85 -18.96 -16.73 15.43
CA PHE A 85 -18.97 -16.67 13.97
C PHE A 85 -17.55 -16.45 13.41
N ALA A 86 -16.82 -17.56 13.17
CA ALA A 86 -15.43 -17.56 12.77
C ALA A 86 -15.14 -16.71 11.51
N LEU A 87 -15.95 -16.87 10.45
CA LEU A 87 -15.79 -16.11 9.21
C LEU A 87 -16.07 -14.60 9.41
N GLY A 88 -17.03 -14.26 10.27
CA GLY A 88 -17.30 -12.87 10.65
C GLY A 88 -16.12 -12.22 11.36
N HIS A 89 -15.48 -12.93 12.30
CA HIS A 89 -14.25 -12.48 12.96
C HIS A 89 -13.10 -12.33 11.95
N ALA A 90 -12.92 -13.30 11.04
CA ALA A 90 -11.88 -13.22 10.01
C ALA A 90 -12.07 -12.00 9.10
N ALA A 91 -13.28 -11.72 8.64
CA ALA A 91 -13.57 -10.55 7.82
C ALA A 91 -13.32 -9.24 8.56
N LEU A 92 -13.77 -9.12 9.82
CA LEU A 92 -13.51 -7.93 10.61
C LEU A 92 -11.99 -7.72 10.82
N GLY A 93 -11.25 -8.77 11.19
CA GLY A 93 -9.80 -8.70 11.36
C GLY A 93 -9.03 -8.38 10.07
N TYR A 94 -9.53 -8.87 8.93
CA TYR A 94 -8.91 -8.63 7.63
C TYR A 94 -9.10 -7.19 7.13
N PHE A 95 -10.30 -6.63 7.32
CA PHE A 95 -10.67 -5.33 6.75
C PHE A 95 -10.45 -4.14 7.68
N THR A 96 -10.33 -4.34 9.00
CA THR A 96 -10.07 -3.24 9.92
C THR A 96 -8.63 -2.70 9.77
N ALA A 97 -8.47 -1.41 9.97
CA ALA A 97 -7.16 -0.77 10.04
C ALA A 97 -6.69 -0.53 11.48
N ASP A 98 -7.53 -0.80 12.47
CA ASP A 98 -7.10 -0.80 13.87
C ASP A 98 -6.28 -2.07 14.13
N PRO A 99 -4.96 -1.95 14.40
CA PRO A 99 -4.08 -3.11 14.55
C PRO A 99 -4.51 -4.03 15.72
N LYS A 100 -5.03 -3.43 16.79
CA LYS A 100 -5.50 -4.18 17.95
C LYS A 100 -6.76 -4.97 17.62
N GLU A 101 -7.75 -4.32 16.98
CA GLU A 101 -8.96 -5.00 16.52
C GLU A 101 -8.59 -6.10 15.50
N ALA A 102 -7.67 -5.85 14.58
CA ALA A 102 -7.22 -6.83 13.59
C ALA A 102 -6.66 -8.09 14.27
N GLN A 103 -5.76 -7.93 15.22
CA GLN A 103 -5.17 -9.04 15.96
C GLN A 103 -6.19 -9.80 16.81
N GLU A 104 -7.02 -9.08 17.57
CA GLU A 104 -8.05 -9.71 18.42
C GLU A 104 -9.04 -10.52 17.58
N GLN A 105 -9.50 -9.96 16.47
CA GLN A 105 -10.49 -10.62 15.61
C GLN A 105 -9.89 -11.80 14.84
N SER A 106 -8.66 -11.69 14.34
CA SER A 106 -7.93 -12.80 13.72
C SER A 106 -7.73 -13.96 14.70
N ALA A 107 -7.39 -13.68 15.95
CA ALA A 107 -7.27 -14.69 16.99
C ALA A 107 -8.61 -15.37 17.31
N LEU A 108 -9.72 -14.63 17.35
CA LEU A 108 -11.06 -15.18 17.54
C LEU A 108 -11.51 -16.02 16.34
N ALA A 109 -11.18 -15.63 15.11
CA ALA A 109 -11.43 -16.44 13.90
C ALA A 109 -10.75 -17.81 14.00
N VAL A 110 -9.49 -17.87 14.43
CA VAL A 110 -8.76 -19.13 14.63
C VAL A 110 -9.36 -19.94 15.79
N LYS A 111 -9.70 -19.28 16.90
CA LYS A 111 -10.31 -19.94 18.07
C LYS A 111 -11.63 -20.66 17.74
N PHE A 112 -12.43 -20.10 16.85
CA PHE A 112 -13.73 -20.63 16.49
C PHE A 112 -13.76 -21.31 15.12
N ILE A 113 -12.61 -21.60 14.53
CA ILE A 113 -12.50 -22.13 13.15
C ILE A 113 -13.25 -23.44 12.95
N ASP A 114 -13.33 -24.29 13.97
CA ASP A 114 -14.05 -25.56 13.92
C ASP A 114 -15.57 -25.40 13.77
N ASN A 115 -16.12 -24.21 14.02
CA ASN A 115 -17.52 -23.90 13.77
C ASN A 115 -17.81 -23.56 12.30
N ALA A 116 -16.77 -23.32 11.51
CA ALA A 116 -16.85 -22.99 10.09
C ALA A 116 -16.81 -24.27 9.22
N SER A 117 -17.45 -24.24 8.06
CA SER A 117 -17.29 -25.30 7.07
C SER A 117 -15.85 -25.38 6.56
N ALA A 118 -15.46 -26.51 5.96
CA ALA A 118 -14.11 -26.68 5.41
C ALA A 118 -13.73 -25.59 4.38
N ASP A 119 -14.69 -25.09 3.63
CA ASP A 119 -14.47 -24.05 2.63
C ASP A 119 -14.29 -22.66 3.27
N GLU A 120 -15.05 -22.38 4.32
CA GLU A 120 -14.86 -21.16 5.11
C GLU A 120 -13.50 -21.16 5.83
N GLN A 121 -13.06 -22.34 6.32
CA GLN A 121 -11.73 -22.49 6.92
C GLN A 121 -10.62 -22.10 5.92
N LEU A 122 -10.74 -22.50 4.65
CA LEU A 122 -9.80 -22.06 3.62
C LEU A 122 -9.83 -20.53 3.45
N LEU A 123 -11.01 -19.91 3.44
CA LEU A 123 -11.11 -18.44 3.33
C LEU A 123 -10.53 -17.73 4.56
N ILE A 124 -10.75 -18.26 5.76
CA ILE A 124 -10.16 -17.78 7.01
C ILE A 124 -8.62 -17.92 6.96
N HIS A 125 -8.10 -19.06 6.48
CA HIS A 125 -6.67 -19.25 6.30
C HIS A 125 -6.05 -18.26 5.30
N TRP A 126 -6.78 -17.96 4.22
CA TRP A 126 -6.32 -16.95 3.28
C TRP A 126 -6.29 -15.55 3.92
N MET A 127 -7.37 -15.12 4.58
CA MET A 127 -7.47 -13.80 5.22
C MET A 127 -6.38 -13.62 6.30
N ASN A 128 -6.26 -14.60 7.19
CA ASN A 128 -5.26 -14.53 8.27
C ASN A 128 -3.82 -14.70 7.74
N GLY A 129 -3.61 -15.62 6.80
CA GLY A 129 -2.29 -15.89 6.24
C GLY A 129 -1.70 -14.70 5.49
N THR A 130 -2.53 -13.95 4.75
CA THR A 130 -2.09 -12.71 4.08
C THR A 130 -1.68 -11.64 5.07
N LYS A 131 -2.38 -11.51 6.19
CA LYS A 131 -2.07 -10.56 7.28
C LYS A 131 -0.86 -10.97 8.11
N ASN A 132 -0.65 -12.27 8.26
CA ASN A 132 0.48 -12.83 9.02
C ASN A 132 1.78 -12.96 8.20
N GLY A 133 1.74 -12.72 6.90
CA GLY A 133 2.89 -12.96 6.01
C GLY A 133 3.07 -14.44 5.62
N GLU A 134 2.09 -15.30 5.90
CA GLU A 134 2.08 -16.73 5.54
C GLU A 134 1.63 -16.92 4.09
N VAL A 135 2.35 -16.29 3.17
CA VAL A 135 1.97 -16.13 1.75
C VAL A 135 1.70 -17.45 1.06
N VAL A 136 2.52 -18.49 1.32
CA VAL A 136 2.38 -19.81 0.67
C VAL A 136 1.09 -20.49 1.09
N THR A 137 0.77 -20.48 2.39
CA THR A 137 -0.47 -21.03 2.94
C THR A 137 -1.68 -20.29 2.39
N ALA A 138 -1.62 -18.95 2.37
CA ALA A 138 -2.70 -18.12 1.83
C ALA A 138 -2.96 -18.41 0.35
N ILE A 139 -1.93 -18.45 -0.49
CA ILE A 139 -2.07 -18.75 -1.93
C ILE A 139 -2.67 -20.15 -2.13
N SER A 140 -2.20 -21.15 -1.37
CA SER A 140 -2.73 -22.51 -1.48
C SER A 140 -4.23 -22.55 -1.17
N ALA A 141 -4.65 -21.94 -0.07
CA ALA A 141 -6.05 -21.85 0.34
C ALA A 141 -6.93 -21.16 -0.71
N MET A 142 -6.47 -20.04 -1.27
CA MET A 142 -7.19 -19.34 -2.31
C MET A 142 -7.27 -20.14 -3.62
N ASN A 143 -6.22 -20.83 -4.01
CA ASN A 143 -6.24 -21.69 -5.21
C ASN A 143 -7.26 -22.82 -5.08
N ASP A 144 -7.36 -23.46 -3.91
CA ASP A 144 -8.35 -24.49 -3.64
C ASP A 144 -9.78 -23.93 -3.72
N LEU A 145 -10.01 -22.73 -3.16
CA LEU A 145 -11.30 -22.04 -3.25
C LEU A 145 -11.66 -21.68 -4.69
N LEU A 146 -10.75 -21.10 -5.47
CA LEU A 146 -10.99 -20.71 -6.86
C LEU A 146 -11.24 -21.95 -7.76
N ALA A 147 -10.60 -23.08 -7.47
CA ALA A 147 -10.84 -24.34 -8.17
C ALA A 147 -12.25 -24.88 -7.87
N LYS A 148 -12.71 -24.75 -6.62
CA LYS A 148 -14.02 -25.25 -6.18
C LYS A 148 -15.17 -24.30 -6.54
N TYR A 149 -14.92 -22.97 -6.50
CA TYR A 149 -15.88 -21.91 -6.75
C TYR A 149 -15.48 -21.01 -7.93
N PRO A 150 -15.33 -21.56 -9.16
CA PRO A 150 -14.78 -20.80 -10.31
C PRO A 150 -15.70 -19.68 -10.83
N SER A 151 -16.91 -19.60 -10.30
CA SER A 151 -17.90 -18.56 -10.62
C SER A 151 -18.08 -17.53 -9.50
N ASP A 152 -17.40 -17.70 -8.38
CA ASP A 152 -17.45 -16.73 -7.28
C ASP A 152 -16.59 -15.51 -7.65
N LYS A 153 -17.29 -14.42 -7.99
CA LYS A 153 -16.65 -13.17 -8.44
C LYS A 153 -15.87 -12.50 -7.32
N ARG A 154 -16.32 -12.63 -6.08
CA ARG A 154 -15.64 -12.02 -4.94
C ARG A 154 -14.29 -12.66 -4.68
N LEU A 155 -14.22 -13.99 -4.64
CA LEU A 155 -12.94 -14.70 -4.50
C LEU A 155 -11.95 -14.31 -5.59
N ALA A 156 -12.42 -14.29 -6.83
CA ALA A 156 -11.57 -13.91 -7.97
C ALA A 156 -11.06 -12.45 -7.85
N ASN A 157 -11.95 -11.54 -7.43
CA ASN A 157 -11.61 -10.13 -7.24
C ASN A 157 -10.63 -9.93 -6.07
N MET A 158 -10.87 -10.57 -4.92
CA MET A 158 -9.98 -10.52 -3.75
C MET A 158 -8.58 -11.06 -4.06
N ALA A 159 -8.50 -12.19 -4.76
CA ALA A 159 -7.22 -12.78 -5.18
C ALA A 159 -6.46 -11.85 -6.12
N ALA A 160 -7.14 -11.26 -7.10
CA ALA A 160 -6.51 -10.37 -8.07
C ALA A 160 -6.07 -9.04 -7.44
N GLU A 161 -6.89 -8.44 -6.57
CA GLU A 161 -6.52 -7.24 -5.81
C GLU A 161 -5.24 -7.48 -5.00
N TRP A 162 -5.19 -8.58 -4.26
CA TRP A 162 -4.01 -8.92 -3.46
C TRP A 162 -2.76 -9.16 -4.31
N LEU A 163 -2.91 -9.84 -5.46
CA LEU A 163 -1.79 -10.08 -6.37
C LEU A 163 -1.24 -8.77 -6.96
N CYS A 164 -2.09 -7.86 -7.39
CA CYS A 164 -1.66 -6.58 -7.94
C CYS A 164 -1.12 -5.65 -6.85
N ALA A 165 -1.87 -5.50 -5.76
CA ALA A 165 -1.57 -4.50 -4.76
C ALA A 165 -0.42 -4.90 -3.82
N ASN A 166 -0.35 -6.16 -3.40
CA ASN A 166 0.55 -6.59 -2.34
C ASN A 166 1.73 -7.44 -2.82
N GLN A 167 1.59 -8.12 -3.95
CA GLN A 167 2.63 -9.03 -4.44
C GLN A 167 3.31 -8.55 -5.74
N GLY A 168 2.85 -7.44 -6.32
CA GLY A 168 3.38 -6.96 -7.59
C GLY A 168 3.24 -7.96 -8.76
N ALA A 169 2.41 -9.00 -8.57
CA ALA A 169 2.14 -10.03 -9.57
C ALA A 169 1.05 -9.57 -10.55
N ASN A 170 1.24 -8.38 -11.13
CA ASN A 170 0.23 -7.68 -11.91
C ASN A 170 -0.30 -8.50 -13.09
N GLU A 171 0.57 -9.20 -13.83
CA GLU A 171 0.16 -10.04 -14.98
C GLU A 171 -0.89 -11.10 -14.57
N HIS A 172 -0.74 -11.70 -13.39
CA HIS A 172 -1.69 -12.70 -12.89
C HIS A 172 -2.99 -12.07 -12.42
N GLY A 173 -2.91 -10.98 -11.67
CA GLY A 173 -4.08 -10.23 -11.21
C GLY A 173 -4.90 -9.68 -12.38
N GLU A 174 -4.25 -9.07 -13.36
CA GLU A 174 -4.86 -8.59 -14.61
C GLU A 174 -5.60 -9.72 -15.35
N ALA A 175 -4.95 -10.89 -15.52
CA ALA A 175 -5.56 -12.02 -16.21
C ALA A 175 -6.82 -12.54 -15.51
N ILE A 176 -6.88 -12.48 -14.19
CA ILE A 176 -8.08 -12.84 -13.41
C ILE A 176 -9.17 -11.79 -13.64
N LEU A 177 -8.86 -10.50 -13.49
CA LEU A 177 -9.83 -9.41 -13.61
C LEU A 177 -10.40 -9.27 -15.04
N VAL A 178 -9.54 -9.41 -16.05
CA VAL A 178 -9.98 -9.43 -17.46
C VAL A 178 -10.94 -10.57 -17.73
N ARG A 179 -10.66 -11.78 -17.23
CA ARG A 179 -11.59 -12.92 -17.37
C ARG A 179 -12.90 -12.67 -16.65
N LEU A 180 -12.86 -12.03 -15.48
CA LEU A 180 -14.02 -11.68 -14.70
C LEU A 180 -14.91 -10.69 -15.46
N LEU A 181 -14.32 -9.61 -15.99
CA LEU A 181 -15.03 -8.60 -16.76
C LEU A 181 -15.51 -9.09 -18.13
N ASN A 182 -14.87 -10.10 -18.72
CA ASN A 182 -15.40 -10.77 -19.92
C ASN A 182 -16.67 -11.57 -19.64
N LYS A 183 -16.82 -12.15 -18.41
CA LYS A 183 -18.02 -12.87 -17.99
C LYS A 183 -19.11 -11.92 -17.47
N ASP A 184 -18.72 -10.90 -16.73
CA ASP A 184 -19.62 -9.89 -16.16
C ASP A 184 -19.03 -8.49 -16.40
N PRO A 185 -19.35 -7.87 -17.55
CA PRO A 185 -18.83 -6.55 -17.92
C PRO A 185 -19.23 -5.42 -16.97
N ASN A 186 -20.20 -5.63 -16.10
CA ASN A 186 -20.71 -4.64 -15.14
C ASN A 186 -20.30 -4.91 -13.70
N TYR A 187 -19.35 -5.80 -13.46
CA TYR A 187 -18.82 -6.04 -12.11
C TYR A 187 -17.83 -4.92 -11.73
N TYR A 188 -18.35 -3.89 -11.08
CA TYR A 188 -17.65 -2.64 -10.78
C TYR A 188 -16.38 -2.79 -9.95
N PRO A 189 -16.33 -3.66 -8.90
CA PRO A 189 -15.08 -3.86 -8.15
C PRO A 189 -13.92 -4.30 -9.04
N ALA A 190 -14.18 -5.19 -10.02
CA ALA A 190 -13.13 -5.61 -10.94
C ALA A 190 -12.71 -4.51 -11.93
N MET A 191 -13.60 -3.58 -12.32
CA MET A 191 -13.18 -2.42 -13.11
C MET A 191 -12.21 -1.54 -12.35
N ASN A 192 -12.53 -1.25 -11.09
CA ASN A 192 -11.67 -0.46 -10.21
C ASN A 192 -10.31 -1.14 -10.01
N ASN A 193 -10.31 -2.40 -9.61
CA ASN A 193 -9.08 -3.14 -9.34
C ASN A 193 -8.22 -3.34 -10.59
N LEU A 194 -8.83 -3.57 -11.77
CA LEU A 194 -8.09 -3.68 -13.03
C LEU A 194 -7.44 -2.35 -13.43
N ALA A 195 -8.11 -1.22 -13.19
CA ALA A 195 -7.52 0.08 -13.45
C ALA A 195 -6.28 0.33 -12.58
N TYR A 196 -6.34 -0.04 -11.30
CA TYR A 196 -5.16 0.02 -10.44
C TYR A 196 -4.06 -0.96 -10.87
N CYS A 197 -4.40 -2.20 -11.24
CA CYS A 197 -3.41 -3.13 -11.79
C CYS A 197 -2.68 -2.53 -13.00
N TYR A 198 -3.41 -1.94 -13.95
CA TYR A 198 -2.81 -1.26 -15.10
C TYR A 198 -1.94 -0.07 -14.70
N ALA A 199 -2.39 0.72 -13.74
CA ALA A 199 -1.60 1.86 -13.24
C ALA A 199 -0.28 1.39 -12.62
N LEU A 200 -0.30 0.28 -11.89
CA LEU A 200 0.84 -0.30 -11.20
C LEU A 200 1.76 -1.11 -12.12
N SER A 201 1.26 -1.64 -13.24
CA SER A 201 2.04 -2.45 -14.19
C SER A 201 2.73 -1.67 -15.30
N GLY A 202 2.64 -0.33 -15.27
CA GLY A 202 3.16 0.52 -16.34
C GLY A 202 2.25 0.58 -17.57
N GLN A 203 1.02 0.05 -17.48
CA GLN A 203 -0.03 0.09 -18.50
C GLN A 203 -1.11 1.15 -18.15
N ALA A 204 -0.74 2.15 -17.36
CA ALA A 204 -1.67 3.14 -16.80
C ALA A 204 -2.56 3.84 -17.86
N HIS A 205 -2.10 3.91 -19.11
CA HIS A 205 -2.87 4.47 -20.23
C HIS A 205 -4.15 3.67 -20.57
N LEU A 206 -4.29 2.42 -20.09
CA LEU A 206 -5.50 1.59 -20.26
C LEU A 206 -6.56 1.86 -19.17
N ALA A 207 -6.16 2.43 -18.02
CA ALA A 207 -7.04 2.64 -16.88
C ALA A 207 -8.18 3.64 -17.12
N PRO A 208 -8.00 4.79 -17.84
CA PRO A 208 -9.06 5.79 -18.01
C PRO A 208 -10.35 5.22 -18.59
N ALA A 209 -10.27 4.34 -19.60
CA ALA A 209 -11.46 3.76 -20.23
C ALA A 209 -12.29 2.88 -19.26
N LEU A 210 -11.64 2.25 -18.26
CA LEU A 210 -12.33 1.52 -17.19
C LEU A 210 -12.97 2.50 -16.22
N MET A 211 -12.27 3.57 -15.87
CA MET A 211 -12.77 4.59 -14.94
C MET A 211 -13.96 5.36 -15.51
N ASP A 212 -13.98 5.66 -16.82
CA ASP A 212 -15.14 6.25 -17.49
C ASP A 212 -16.39 5.38 -17.31
N ARG A 213 -16.24 4.07 -17.52
CA ARG A 213 -17.35 3.11 -17.34
C ARG A 213 -17.78 3.01 -15.86
N TYR A 214 -16.82 3.02 -14.95
CA TYR A 214 -17.09 2.92 -13.51
C TYR A 214 -17.85 4.17 -13.02
N VAL A 215 -17.41 5.36 -13.38
CA VAL A 215 -18.09 6.62 -13.07
C VAL A 215 -19.51 6.67 -13.67
N ALA A 216 -19.66 6.25 -14.95
CA ALA A 216 -20.95 6.23 -15.60
C ALA A 216 -21.95 5.26 -14.95
N ALA A 217 -21.45 4.16 -14.39
CA ALA A 217 -22.27 3.15 -13.74
C ALA A 217 -22.73 3.58 -12.33
N LEU A 218 -21.91 4.32 -11.60
CA LEU A 218 -22.17 4.74 -10.21
C LEU A 218 -22.07 6.26 -10.05
N PRO A 219 -22.89 7.07 -10.75
CA PRO A 219 -22.71 8.53 -10.81
C PRO A 219 -23.04 9.25 -9.49
N LYS A 220 -23.65 8.57 -8.54
CA LYS A 220 -24.00 9.10 -7.20
C LYS A 220 -23.05 8.67 -6.10
N GLU A 221 -22.08 7.82 -6.42
CA GLU A 221 -21.07 7.35 -5.47
C GLU A 221 -19.78 8.17 -5.62
N PRO A 222 -19.15 8.61 -4.53
CA PRO A 222 -17.93 9.42 -4.60
C PRO A 222 -16.71 8.61 -5.04
N ASN A 223 -16.64 7.34 -4.67
CA ASN A 223 -15.46 6.51 -4.87
C ASN A 223 -15.03 6.36 -6.35
N PRO A 224 -15.92 6.19 -7.36
CA PRO A 224 -15.48 6.14 -8.75
C PRO A 224 -14.73 7.40 -9.20
N GLN A 225 -15.18 8.57 -8.74
CA GLN A 225 -14.50 9.83 -9.02
C GLN A 225 -13.17 9.93 -8.28
N ASP A 226 -13.09 9.48 -7.03
CA ASP A 226 -11.88 9.43 -6.23
C ASP A 226 -10.82 8.55 -6.87
N SER A 227 -11.17 7.29 -7.19
CA SER A 227 -10.28 6.35 -7.87
C SER A 227 -9.80 6.89 -9.21
N TYR A 228 -10.67 7.54 -9.98
CA TYR A 228 -10.27 8.17 -11.24
C TYR A 228 -9.25 9.31 -10.99
N GLY A 229 -9.48 10.13 -9.97
CA GLY A 229 -8.53 11.16 -9.56
C GLY A 229 -7.17 10.57 -9.21
N GLU A 230 -7.14 9.45 -8.50
CA GLU A 230 -5.89 8.76 -8.16
C GLU A 230 -5.18 8.20 -9.40
N ILE A 231 -5.89 7.58 -10.31
CA ILE A 231 -5.34 7.10 -11.59
C ILE A 231 -4.74 8.27 -12.40
N MET A 232 -5.45 9.42 -12.49
CA MET A 232 -4.91 10.61 -13.16
C MET A 232 -3.66 11.14 -12.47
N ARG A 233 -3.62 11.10 -11.13
CA ARG A 233 -2.45 11.49 -10.34
C ARG A 233 -1.25 10.58 -10.63
N ILE A 234 -1.45 9.26 -10.71
CA ILE A 234 -0.41 8.28 -11.08
C ILE A 234 0.09 8.54 -12.52
N LEU A 235 -0.78 8.88 -13.44
CA LEU A 235 -0.43 9.27 -14.81
C LEU A 235 0.28 10.63 -14.91
N GLY A 236 0.30 11.42 -13.81
CA GLY A 236 0.87 12.77 -13.79
C GLY A 236 -0.03 13.86 -14.37
N ASP A 237 -1.28 13.53 -14.72
CA ASP A 237 -2.29 14.51 -15.10
C ASP A 237 -2.95 15.12 -13.85
N TYR A 238 -2.18 15.98 -13.17
CA TYR A 238 -2.63 16.62 -11.94
C TYR A 238 -3.87 17.51 -12.08
N PRO A 239 -4.07 18.27 -13.19
CA PRO A 239 -5.32 19.00 -13.40
C PRO A 239 -6.54 18.08 -13.43
N ALA A 240 -6.48 16.97 -14.18
CA ALA A 240 -7.56 15.99 -14.24
C ALA A 240 -7.78 15.31 -12.87
N ALA A 241 -6.69 14.97 -12.16
CA ALA A 241 -6.77 14.41 -10.81
C ALA A 241 -7.55 15.33 -9.86
N LEU A 242 -7.20 16.61 -9.81
CA LEU A 242 -7.88 17.60 -8.96
C LEU A 242 -9.36 17.75 -9.32
N ASP A 243 -9.70 17.74 -10.61
CA ASP A 243 -11.09 17.82 -11.09
C ASP A 243 -11.92 16.62 -10.61
N HIS A 244 -11.39 15.42 -10.73
CA HIS A 244 -12.08 14.21 -10.30
C HIS A 244 -12.24 14.14 -8.76
N TYR A 245 -11.21 14.46 -7.98
CA TYR A 245 -11.35 14.56 -6.52
C TYR A 245 -12.38 15.61 -6.08
N GLN A 246 -12.44 16.76 -6.78
CA GLN A 246 -13.46 17.77 -6.50
C GLN A 246 -14.86 17.27 -6.82
N LYS A 247 -15.05 16.53 -7.92
CA LYS A 247 -16.34 15.88 -8.24
C LYS A 247 -16.76 14.89 -7.17
N ALA A 248 -15.83 14.09 -6.63
CA ALA A 248 -16.11 13.21 -5.52
C ALA A 248 -16.58 13.98 -4.28
N LEU A 249 -15.95 15.12 -3.95
CA LEU A 249 -16.35 16.00 -2.84
C LEU A 249 -17.66 16.73 -3.09
N VAL A 250 -18.07 16.97 -4.34
CA VAL A 250 -19.41 17.48 -4.66
C VAL A 250 -20.48 16.44 -4.35
N ILE A 251 -20.19 15.15 -4.62
CA ILE A 251 -21.11 14.03 -4.31
C ILE A 251 -21.18 13.83 -2.78
N ASN A 252 -20.03 13.78 -2.12
CA ASN A 252 -19.95 13.67 -0.66
C ASN A 252 -18.86 14.61 -0.11
N PRO A 253 -19.23 15.76 0.47
CA PRO A 253 -18.27 16.73 1.03
C PRO A 253 -17.40 16.19 2.17
N HIS A 254 -17.78 15.06 2.77
CA HIS A 254 -17.04 14.39 3.85
C HIS A 254 -16.23 13.19 3.36
N PHE A 255 -16.10 13.00 2.04
CA PHE A 255 -15.31 11.90 1.49
C PHE A 255 -13.81 12.20 1.61
N ASN A 256 -13.26 11.85 2.76
CA ASN A 256 -11.91 12.21 3.18
C ASN A 256 -10.78 11.70 2.26
N PRO A 257 -10.87 10.53 1.59
CA PRO A 257 -9.86 10.09 0.62
C PRO A 257 -9.58 11.13 -0.46
N SER A 258 -10.62 11.72 -1.05
CA SER A 258 -10.45 12.78 -2.05
C SER A 258 -9.80 14.03 -1.49
N GLN A 259 -10.05 14.35 -0.21
CA GLN A 259 -9.39 15.47 0.45
C GLN A 259 -7.88 15.24 0.58
N VAL A 260 -7.48 14.02 0.92
CA VAL A 260 -6.07 13.60 0.93
C VAL A 260 -5.50 13.58 -0.50
N GLY A 261 -6.24 13.03 -1.47
CA GLY A 261 -5.85 13.01 -2.88
C GLY A 261 -5.53 14.40 -3.44
N ILE A 262 -6.34 15.41 -3.10
CA ILE A 262 -6.07 16.81 -3.45
C ILE A 262 -4.78 17.30 -2.79
N ALA A 263 -4.58 17.02 -1.49
CA ALA A 263 -3.38 17.43 -0.76
C ALA A 263 -2.12 16.83 -1.38
N SER A 264 -2.14 15.54 -1.64
CA SER A 264 -1.07 14.77 -2.28
C SER A 264 -0.77 15.27 -3.69
N THR A 265 -1.80 15.56 -4.47
CA THR A 265 -1.63 16.13 -5.81
C THR A 265 -0.89 17.47 -5.75
N TYR A 266 -1.26 18.38 -4.84
CA TYR A 266 -0.51 19.63 -4.65
C TYR A 266 0.92 19.40 -4.20
N ALA A 267 1.19 18.39 -3.34
CA ALA A 267 2.54 18.05 -2.91
C ALA A 267 3.40 17.59 -4.09
N LEU A 268 2.87 16.76 -4.98
CA LEU A 268 3.56 16.30 -6.20
C LEU A 268 3.76 17.42 -7.23
N MET A 269 2.82 18.37 -7.33
CA MET A 269 2.96 19.58 -8.15
C MET A 269 4.01 20.56 -7.60
N GLY A 270 4.51 20.36 -6.36
CA GLY A 270 5.47 21.26 -5.71
C GLY A 270 4.81 22.41 -4.92
N ASP A 271 3.48 22.53 -4.90
CA ASP A 271 2.78 23.54 -4.10
C ASP A 271 2.59 23.05 -2.66
N GLN A 272 3.70 22.99 -1.92
CA GLN A 272 3.72 22.46 -0.56
C GLN A 272 2.83 23.27 0.41
N LYS A 273 2.61 24.56 0.12
CA LYS A 273 1.73 25.39 0.95
C LYS A 273 0.26 24.98 0.82
N LYS A 274 -0.21 24.76 -0.42
CA LYS A 274 -1.58 24.26 -0.64
C LYS A 274 -1.72 22.83 -0.13
N ALA A 275 -0.72 21.95 -0.37
CA ALA A 275 -0.72 20.60 0.16
C ALA A 275 -0.95 20.59 1.68
N ARG A 276 -0.18 21.36 2.44
CA ARG A 276 -0.35 21.49 3.91
C ARG A 276 -1.74 21.97 4.31
N ALA A 277 -2.29 22.94 3.60
CA ALA A 277 -3.63 23.43 3.90
C ALA A 277 -4.69 22.34 3.75
N GLN A 278 -4.59 21.52 2.70
CA GLN A 278 -5.53 20.43 2.42
C GLN A 278 -5.32 19.25 3.38
N TYR A 279 -4.07 18.87 3.70
CA TYR A 279 -3.82 17.85 4.73
C TYR A 279 -4.42 18.23 6.09
N LEU A 280 -4.39 19.50 6.50
CA LEU A 280 -5.03 19.94 7.75
C LEU A 280 -6.56 19.77 7.71
N VAL A 281 -7.19 19.87 6.55
CA VAL A 281 -8.62 19.55 6.39
C VAL A 281 -8.83 18.04 6.55
N ALA A 282 -8.04 17.23 5.86
CA ALA A 282 -8.13 15.76 5.93
C ALA A 282 -7.89 15.24 7.36
N ILE A 283 -6.90 15.78 8.08
CA ILE A 283 -6.60 15.41 9.48
C ILE A 283 -7.80 15.67 10.40
N LYS A 284 -8.53 16.75 10.17
CA LYS A 284 -9.74 17.07 10.95
C LYS A 284 -10.94 16.21 10.55
N GLY A 285 -10.94 15.70 9.34
CA GLY A 285 -12.02 14.87 8.77
C GLY A 285 -11.99 13.42 9.21
N THR A 286 -10.97 12.97 9.97
CA THR A 286 -10.88 11.61 10.50
C THR A 286 -10.81 11.57 12.01
N THR A 287 -11.45 10.59 12.63
CA THR A 287 -11.44 10.33 14.07
C THR A 287 -10.56 9.13 14.44
N GLU A 288 -10.22 8.31 13.46
CA GLU A 288 -9.37 7.14 13.65
C GLU A 288 -7.91 7.62 13.83
N LYS A 289 -7.25 7.18 14.95
CA LYS A 289 -5.98 7.77 15.38
C LYS A 289 -4.81 7.41 14.46
N SER A 290 -4.71 6.18 14.01
CA SER A 290 -3.64 5.75 13.11
C SER A 290 -3.71 6.50 11.78
N THR A 291 -4.89 6.59 11.18
CA THR A 291 -5.15 7.36 9.96
C THR A 291 -4.81 8.85 10.14
N GLN A 292 -5.19 9.43 11.27
CA GLN A 292 -4.86 10.83 11.57
C GLN A 292 -3.35 11.06 11.61
N LEU A 293 -2.59 10.14 12.22
CA LEU A 293 -1.14 10.23 12.28
C LEU A 293 -0.50 10.02 10.90
N ASN A 294 -1.01 9.09 10.09
CA ASN A 294 -0.54 8.89 8.72
C ASN A 294 -0.69 10.18 7.88
N TYR A 295 -1.83 10.86 7.97
CA TYR A 295 -2.00 12.15 7.28
C TYR A 295 -1.07 13.25 7.82
N ARG A 296 -0.76 13.23 9.11
CA ARG A 296 0.24 14.14 9.70
C ARG A 296 1.66 13.83 9.25
N MET A 297 1.99 12.57 9.02
CA MET A 297 3.27 12.20 8.41
C MET A 297 3.37 12.73 6.98
N LEU A 298 2.32 12.60 6.17
CA LEU A 298 2.27 13.21 4.83
C LEU A 298 2.39 14.74 4.88
N TYR A 299 1.72 15.38 5.84
CA TYR A 299 1.90 16.82 6.10
C TYR A 299 3.35 17.17 6.43
N ALA A 300 4.00 16.42 7.32
CA ALA A 300 5.40 16.63 7.70
C ALA A 300 6.35 16.42 6.51
N MET A 301 6.08 15.42 5.65
CA MET A 301 6.85 15.17 4.43
C MET A 301 6.86 16.36 3.47
N THR A 302 5.83 17.21 3.46
CA THR A 302 5.84 18.41 2.62
C THR A 302 7.01 19.35 2.93
N TYR A 303 7.50 19.38 4.17
CA TYR A 303 8.67 20.18 4.54
C TYR A 303 9.96 19.57 4.01
N TYR A 304 10.12 18.25 3.98
CA TYR A 304 11.26 17.62 3.31
C TYR A 304 11.25 17.92 1.81
N ARG A 305 10.09 17.82 1.15
CA ARG A 305 9.93 18.18 -0.27
C ARG A 305 10.19 19.65 -0.57
N GLU A 306 9.99 20.53 0.41
CA GLU A 306 10.27 21.99 0.31
C GLU A 306 11.73 22.33 0.66
N GLY A 307 12.56 21.34 1.02
CA GLY A 307 13.95 21.58 1.45
C GLY A 307 14.08 22.21 2.84
N LYS A 308 13.10 22.00 3.72
CA LYS A 308 13.06 22.51 5.09
C LYS A 308 13.18 21.39 6.14
N PRO A 309 14.31 20.66 6.21
CA PRO A 309 14.41 19.44 7.02
C PRO A 309 14.26 19.69 8.53
N ALA A 310 14.61 20.89 9.01
CA ALA A 310 14.41 21.21 10.44
C ALA A 310 12.93 21.25 10.83
N LEU A 311 12.09 21.83 9.97
CA LEU A 311 10.63 21.85 10.20
C LEU A 311 10.02 20.47 10.04
N ALA A 312 10.48 19.67 9.07
CA ALA A 312 10.04 18.29 8.91
C ALA A 312 10.29 17.48 10.20
N ARG A 313 11.52 17.49 10.70
CA ARG A 313 11.89 16.78 11.94
C ARG A 313 11.09 17.24 13.16
N GLU A 314 10.82 18.54 13.27
CA GLU A 314 10.00 19.06 14.38
C GLU A 314 8.55 18.54 14.31
N GLU A 315 7.95 18.49 13.11
CA GLU A 315 6.60 17.91 12.96
C GLU A 315 6.61 16.40 13.19
N PHE A 316 7.59 15.66 12.64
CA PHE A 316 7.73 14.22 12.89
C PHE A 316 7.91 13.91 14.38
N ARG A 317 8.69 14.70 15.11
CA ARG A 317 8.85 14.52 16.57
C ARG A 317 7.52 14.64 17.33
N LYS A 318 6.61 15.55 16.88
CA LYS A 318 5.28 15.67 17.50
C LYS A 318 4.41 14.45 17.17
N VAL A 319 4.46 13.98 15.92
CA VAL A 319 3.71 12.80 15.48
C VAL A 319 4.19 11.55 16.18
N ASP A 320 5.52 11.40 16.33
CA ASP A 320 6.15 10.29 17.05
C ASP A 320 5.70 10.22 18.52
N ALA A 321 5.73 11.35 19.24
CA ALA A 321 5.26 11.40 20.62
C ALA A 321 3.77 11.00 20.76
N GLU A 322 2.94 11.36 19.79
CA GLU A 322 1.53 10.95 19.76
C GLU A 322 1.34 9.49 19.37
N ALA A 323 2.16 8.97 18.44
CA ALA A 323 2.17 7.55 18.06
C ALA A 323 2.55 6.68 19.27
N HIS A 324 3.62 7.08 19.99
CA HIS A 324 4.02 6.44 21.23
C HIS A 324 2.89 6.40 22.28
N ALA A 325 2.27 7.56 22.53
CA ALA A 325 1.17 7.65 23.49
C ALA A 325 -0.07 6.84 23.09
N ALA A 326 -0.26 6.59 21.80
CA ALA A 326 -1.36 5.81 21.26
C ALA A 326 -1.03 4.31 21.11
N GLY A 327 0.22 3.88 21.38
CA GLY A 327 0.67 2.50 21.20
C GLY A 327 0.67 2.07 19.74
N LEU A 328 1.16 2.94 18.84
CA LEU A 328 1.22 2.73 17.39
C LEU A 328 2.69 2.59 16.92
N PRO A 329 3.35 1.44 17.19
CA PRO A 329 4.77 1.24 16.93
C PRO A 329 5.12 1.27 15.43
N LEU A 330 4.19 0.92 14.53
CA LEU A 330 4.43 1.00 13.10
C LEU A 330 4.70 2.44 12.66
N GLN A 331 3.86 3.39 13.10
CA GLN A 331 4.03 4.80 12.79
C GLN A 331 5.34 5.35 13.38
N GLN A 332 5.74 4.92 14.57
CA GLN A 332 7.03 5.31 15.17
C GLN A 332 8.20 4.82 14.29
N ALA A 333 8.19 3.55 13.92
CA ALA A 333 9.22 2.95 13.08
C ALA A 333 9.34 3.64 11.70
N GLU A 334 8.21 3.92 11.06
CA GLU A 334 8.17 4.66 9.79
C GLU A 334 8.72 6.09 9.93
N ILE A 335 8.44 6.78 11.04
CA ILE A 335 8.98 8.12 11.32
C ILE A 335 10.50 8.06 11.50
N HIS A 336 11.01 7.11 12.28
CA HIS A 336 12.45 6.96 12.50
C HIS A 336 13.16 6.58 11.18
N ARG A 337 12.62 5.66 10.38
CA ARG A 337 13.13 5.31 9.05
C ARG A 337 13.13 6.51 8.10
N THR A 338 12.06 7.29 8.10
CA THR A 338 11.97 8.52 7.31
C THR A 338 13.04 9.52 7.71
N ASN A 339 13.19 9.79 9.01
CA ASN A 339 14.20 10.72 9.51
C ASN A 339 15.63 10.25 9.20
N ALA A 340 15.90 8.94 9.28
CA ALA A 340 17.18 8.34 8.91
C ALA A 340 17.53 8.63 7.45
N LEU A 341 16.60 8.44 6.52
CA LEU A 341 16.84 8.65 5.10
C LEU A 341 17.20 10.10 4.77
N PHE A 342 16.61 11.07 5.47
CA PHE A 342 16.89 12.49 5.30
C PHE A 342 17.97 13.05 6.27
N ASN A 343 18.66 12.19 7.03
CA ASN A 343 19.73 12.60 7.92
C ASN A 343 21.05 12.70 7.14
N PRO A 344 21.72 13.88 7.11
CA PRO A 344 22.99 14.03 6.41
C PRO A 344 24.18 13.35 7.13
N ASP A 345 24.02 12.97 8.40
CA ASP A 345 25.02 12.28 9.21
C ASP A 345 24.72 10.77 9.20
N PRO A 346 25.51 9.93 8.49
CA PRO A 346 25.24 8.51 8.38
C PRO A 346 25.23 7.78 9.73
N ALA A 347 26.04 8.19 10.70
CA ALA A 347 26.09 7.54 12.01
C ALA A 347 24.79 7.79 12.78
N LYS A 348 24.24 9.00 12.71
CA LYS A 348 22.93 9.30 13.31
C LYS A 348 21.80 8.61 12.55
N ALA A 349 21.88 8.58 11.20
CA ALA A 349 20.91 7.86 10.39
C ALA A 349 20.84 6.37 10.74
N LEU A 350 21.98 5.71 10.93
CA LEU A 350 22.03 4.31 11.37
C LEU A 350 21.45 4.13 12.77
N LYS A 351 21.67 5.10 13.69
CA LYS A 351 21.04 5.08 15.00
C LYS A 351 19.52 5.24 14.93
N ASP A 352 19.01 6.18 14.11
CA ASP A 352 17.56 6.36 13.89
C ASP A 352 16.92 5.03 13.40
N LEU A 353 17.65 4.24 12.58
CA LEU A 353 17.19 2.92 12.13
C LEU A 353 17.27 1.83 13.23
N ASP A 354 18.20 1.93 14.18
CA ASP A 354 18.22 1.06 15.36
C ASP A 354 17.03 1.36 16.27
N ASP A 355 16.67 2.64 16.42
CA ASP A 355 15.48 3.08 17.14
C ASP A 355 14.21 2.54 16.43
N ALA A 356 14.09 2.67 15.10
CA ALA A 356 12.99 2.11 14.31
C ALA A 356 12.83 0.58 14.47
N ARG A 357 13.93 -0.17 14.51
CA ARG A 357 13.90 -1.62 14.79
C ARG A 357 13.42 -1.93 16.19
N SER A 358 13.82 -1.09 17.17
CA SER A 358 13.39 -1.24 18.56
C SER A 358 11.88 -1.05 18.70
N ASP A 359 11.28 -0.11 17.95
CA ASP A 359 9.83 0.11 17.95
C ASP A 359 9.07 -1.12 17.49
N LEU A 360 9.66 -1.88 16.54
CA LEU A 360 9.09 -3.13 16.03
C LEU A 360 9.53 -4.39 16.80
N SER A 361 10.15 -4.23 17.97
CA SER A 361 10.48 -5.39 18.81
C SER A 361 9.22 -6.07 19.36
N GLU A 362 9.31 -7.37 19.67
CA GLU A 362 8.16 -8.18 20.12
C GLU A 362 7.45 -7.58 21.36
N SER A 363 8.20 -6.91 22.24
CA SER A 363 7.64 -6.28 23.43
C SER A 363 6.72 -5.09 23.13
N HIS A 364 6.88 -4.44 21.97
CA HIS A 364 6.11 -3.28 21.55
C HIS A 364 5.03 -3.61 20.52
N THR A 365 5.13 -4.75 19.83
CA THR A 365 4.31 -5.10 18.68
C THR A 365 3.20 -6.12 18.98
N VAL A 366 2.80 -6.24 20.24
CA VAL A 366 1.72 -7.17 20.66
C VAL A 366 0.40 -6.94 19.90
N THR A 367 0.21 -5.74 19.37
CA THR A 367 -0.99 -5.35 18.62
C THR A 367 -0.79 -5.25 17.10
N LEU A 368 0.42 -5.52 16.60
CA LEU A 368 0.73 -5.40 15.18
C LEU A 368 0.67 -6.76 14.50
N MET A 369 0.04 -6.82 13.32
CA MET A 369 0.01 -8.06 12.54
C MET A 369 1.42 -8.42 12.06
N PRO A 370 1.83 -9.71 12.18
CA PRO A 370 3.19 -10.14 11.84
C PRO A 370 3.64 -9.77 10.42
N GLY A 371 2.76 -9.87 9.43
CA GLY A 371 3.07 -9.52 8.06
C GLY A 371 3.37 -8.02 7.87
N GLU A 372 2.65 -7.13 8.54
CA GLU A 372 2.89 -5.67 8.50
C GLU A 372 4.22 -5.33 9.18
N ARG A 373 4.48 -5.95 10.34
CA ARG A 373 5.76 -5.81 11.04
C ARG A 373 6.93 -6.24 10.17
N ASP A 374 6.84 -7.39 9.53
CA ASP A 374 7.94 -7.95 8.73
C ASP A 374 8.23 -7.10 7.49
N ILE A 375 7.20 -6.55 6.83
CA ILE A 375 7.37 -5.65 5.69
C ILE A 375 8.10 -4.36 6.11
N GLU A 376 7.69 -3.72 7.21
CA GLU A 376 8.37 -2.50 7.67
C GLU A 376 9.78 -2.80 8.18
N LEU A 377 9.99 -3.91 8.89
CA LEU A 377 11.33 -4.34 9.31
C LEU A 377 12.26 -4.58 8.11
N ALA A 378 11.74 -5.19 7.04
CA ALA A 378 12.49 -5.36 5.79
C ALA A 378 12.85 -4.01 5.16
N SER A 379 11.92 -3.05 5.16
CA SER A 379 12.14 -1.69 4.65
C SER A 379 13.20 -0.92 5.46
N ILE A 380 13.20 -1.09 6.80
CA ILE A 380 14.22 -0.52 7.69
C ILE A 380 15.59 -1.10 7.36
N LEU A 381 15.70 -2.41 7.23
CA LEU A 381 16.96 -3.10 6.93
C LEU A 381 17.48 -2.77 5.52
N GLN A 382 16.60 -2.65 4.53
CA GLN A 382 16.94 -2.18 3.20
C GLN A 382 17.48 -0.73 3.24
N THR A 383 16.82 0.17 3.95
CA THR A 383 17.27 1.56 4.15
C THR A 383 18.62 1.59 4.86
N ARG A 384 18.84 0.71 5.84
CA ARG A 384 20.13 0.56 6.53
C ARG A 384 21.24 0.13 5.58
N ALA A 385 21.00 -0.89 4.75
CA ALA A 385 21.96 -1.34 3.75
C ALA A 385 22.29 -0.23 2.74
N PHE A 386 21.29 0.53 2.29
CA PHE A 386 21.45 1.67 1.40
C PHE A 386 22.34 2.77 2.01
N ILE A 387 22.05 3.21 3.23
CA ILE A 387 22.83 4.26 3.91
C ILE A 387 24.26 3.78 4.19
N ALA A 388 24.40 2.54 4.65
CA ALA A 388 25.69 1.94 4.94
C ALA A 388 26.56 1.80 3.69
N ALA A 389 25.99 1.35 2.57
CA ALA A 389 26.71 1.26 1.29
C ALA A 389 27.18 2.64 0.81
N ASN A 390 26.33 3.66 0.84
CA ASN A 390 26.66 5.02 0.43
C ASN A 390 27.69 5.71 1.36
N SER A 391 27.78 5.32 2.63
CA SER A 391 28.76 5.83 3.60
C SER A 391 30.05 5.00 3.68
N GLY A 392 30.15 3.89 2.95
CA GLY A 392 31.28 2.97 3.00
C GLY A 392 31.36 2.10 4.26
N ASN A 393 30.30 2.04 5.06
CA ASN A 393 30.20 1.20 6.27
C ASN A 393 29.83 -0.23 5.88
N LYS A 394 30.83 -1.03 5.49
CA LYS A 394 30.64 -2.41 5.01
C LYS A 394 30.03 -3.33 6.08
N GLU A 395 30.38 -3.15 7.35
CA GLU A 395 29.89 -3.96 8.46
C GLU A 395 28.38 -3.77 8.62
N ALA A 396 27.90 -2.55 8.74
CA ALA A 396 26.48 -2.25 8.87
C ALA A 396 25.65 -2.74 7.65
N ALA A 397 26.23 -2.70 6.44
CA ALA A 397 25.57 -3.22 5.25
C ALA A 397 25.44 -4.76 5.30
N GLN A 398 26.49 -5.46 5.72
CA GLN A 398 26.48 -6.92 5.86
C GLN A 398 25.54 -7.39 6.99
N ASP A 399 25.49 -6.67 8.11
CA ASP A 399 24.57 -6.99 9.20
C ASP A 399 23.11 -6.88 8.76
N ALA A 400 22.78 -5.82 8.01
CA ALA A 400 21.44 -5.66 7.45
C ALA A 400 21.09 -6.78 6.46
N LEU A 401 22.01 -7.14 5.57
CA LEU A 401 21.83 -8.23 4.61
C LEU A 401 21.61 -9.57 5.32
N LYS A 402 22.40 -9.87 6.37
CA LYS A 402 22.25 -11.12 7.13
C LYS A 402 20.85 -11.27 7.70
N LEU A 403 20.33 -10.22 8.35
CA LEU A 403 18.99 -10.22 8.94
C LEU A 403 17.90 -10.35 7.84
N LEU A 404 18.05 -9.63 6.73
CA LEU A 404 17.12 -9.75 5.60
C LEU A 404 17.13 -11.14 4.96
N LYS A 405 18.29 -11.79 4.91
CA LYS A 405 18.38 -13.16 4.43
C LYS A 405 17.59 -14.12 5.32
N GLU A 406 17.76 -14.02 6.63
CA GLU A 406 17.02 -14.83 7.60
C GLU A 406 15.50 -14.61 7.47
N MET A 407 15.08 -13.36 7.24
CA MET A 407 13.67 -13.03 6.98
C MET A 407 13.18 -13.60 5.65
N ALA A 408 13.94 -13.45 4.57
CA ALA A 408 13.57 -13.91 3.22
C ALA A 408 13.52 -15.44 3.11
N ASP A 409 14.32 -16.16 3.88
CA ASP A 409 14.29 -17.63 3.94
C ASP A 409 12.96 -18.15 4.56
N SER A 410 12.28 -17.36 5.39
CA SER A 410 11.03 -17.73 6.07
C SER A 410 9.79 -17.02 5.53
N ASN A 411 9.92 -15.78 5.07
CA ASN A 411 8.83 -14.95 4.57
C ASN A 411 8.97 -14.74 3.06
N HIS A 412 8.10 -15.39 2.28
CA HIS A 412 8.14 -15.37 0.81
C HIS A 412 7.30 -14.23 0.19
N SER A 413 6.90 -13.23 0.98
CA SER A 413 6.22 -12.05 0.43
C SER A 413 7.17 -11.24 -0.45
N THR A 414 6.66 -10.76 -1.57
CA THR A 414 7.47 -9.99 -2.55
C THR A 414 8.18 -8.79 -1.91
N PRO A 415 7.56 -7.99 -1.01
CA PRO A 415 8.26 -6.87 -0.37
C PRO A 415 9.52 -7.28 0.41
N VAL A 416 9.45 -8.40 1.15
CA VAL A 416 10.60 -8.91 1.90
C VAL A 416 11.69 -9.43 0.96
N GLN A 417 11.32 -10.19 -0.08
CA GLN A 417 12.26 -10.70 -1.08
C GLN A 417 12.98 -9.57 -1.81
N ASN A 418 12.26 -8.54 -2.22
CA ASN A 418 12.86 -7.38 -2.88
C ASN A 418 13.80 -6.59 -1.98
N SER A 419 13.43 -6.40 -0.70
CA SER A 419 14.32 -5.76 0.27
C SER A 419 15.61 -6.55 0.46
N TYR A 420 15.55 -7.89 0.43
CA TYR A 420 16.73 -8.75 0.46
C TYR A 420 17.61 -8.54 -0.80
N HIS A 421 17.04 -8.58 -1.99
CA HIS A 421 17.79 -8.37 -3.24
C HIS A 421 18.43 -6.98 -3.28
N SER A 422 17.70 -5.95 -2.86
CA SER A 422 18.23 -4.58 -2.75
C SER A 422 19.42 -4.48 -1.80
N ALA A 423 19.34 -5.08 -0.61
CA ALA A 423 20.43 -5.08 0.37
C ALA A 423 21.63 -5.91 -0.11
N ASN A 424 21.39 -7.04 -0.78
CA ASN A 424 22.46 -7.86 -1.37
C ASN A 424 23.19 -7.06 -2.46
N GLY A 425 22.45 -6.39 -3.34
CA GLY A 425 23.04 -5.50 -4.34
C GLY A 425 23.86 -4.36 -3.73
N ALA A 426 23.38 -3.77 -2.63
CA ALA A 426 24.11 -2.75 -1.89
C ALA A 426 25.45 -3.28 -1.34
N VAL A 427 25.44 -4.47 -0.75
CA VAL A 427 26.68 -5.14 -0.24
C VAL A 427 27.66 -5.43 -1.37
N LEU A 428 27.19 -6.05 -2.46
CA LEU A 428 28.02 -6.37 -3.64
C LEU A 428 28.66 -5.12 -4.24
N LEU A 429 27.92 -4.00 -4.28
CA LEU A 429 28.44 -2.71 -4.71
C LEU A 429 29.63 -2.25 -3.84
N THR A 430 29.56 -2.42 -2.51
CA THR A 430 30.66 -2.07 -1.59
C THR A 430 31.86 -2.98 -1.73
N GLN A 431 31.67 -4.20 -2.23
CA GLN A 431 32.73 -5.17 -2.48
C GLN A 431 33.40 -4.99 -3.85
N GLY A 432 32.82 -4.19 -4.74
CA GLY A 432 33.29 -3.95 -6.10
C GLY A 432 32.80 -5.00 -7.10
N ASP A 433 31.91 -5.92 -6.69
CA ASP A 433 31.23 -6.81 -7.61
C ASP A 433 30.04 -6.09 -8.26
N TYR A 434 30.35 -5.28 -9.26
CA TYR A 434 29.36 -4.44 -9.95
C TYR A 434 28.37 -5.29 -10.78
N ALA A 435 28.83 -6.40 -11.34
CA ALA A 435 27.97 -7.27 -12.13
C ALA A 435 26.93 -7.99 -11.26
N GLY A 436 27.36 -8.53 -10.13
CA GLY A 436 26.48 -9.10 -9.13
C GLY A 436 25.50 -8.07 -8.55
N ALA A 437 25.99 -6.85 -8.24
CA ALA A 437 25.15 -5.77 -7.75
C ALA A 437 24.05 -5.37 -8.74
N ILE A 438 24.36 -5.29 -10.04
CA ILE A 438 23.39 -4.98 -11.09
C ILE A 438 22.32 -6.07 -11.15
N ALA A 439 22.70 -7.35 -11.13
CA ALA A 439 21.76 -8.47 -11.18
C ALA A 439 20.76 -8.43 -10.01
N GLU A 440 21.27 -8.26 -8.80
CA GLU A 440 20.43 -8.21 -7.58
C GLU A 440 19.51 -6.99 -7.56
N LEU A 441 20.03 -5.79 -7.88
CA LEU A 441 19.23 -4.56 -7.87
C LEU A 441 18.15 -4.51 -8.96
N GLN A 442 18.30 -5.30 -10.02
CA GLN A 442 17.27 -5.45 -11.06
C GLN A 442 16.05 -6.29 -10.59
N GLU A 443 16.18 -7.03 -9.50
CA GLU A 443 15.04 -7.75 -8.90
C GLU A 443 14.11 -6.82 -8.12
N ASP A 444 14.54 -5.58 -7.77
CA ASP A 444 13.73 -4.54 -7.13
C ASP A 444 13.63 -3.26 -8.01
N PRO A 445 13.07 -3.36 -9.24
CA PRO A 445 13.20 -2.35 -10.30
C PRO A 445 12.35 -1.09 -10.09
N GLN A 446 11.51 -1.07 -9.06
CA GLN A 446 10.61 0.05 -8.81
C GLN A 446 10.91 0.81 -7.50
N ASN A 447 11.82 0.31 -6.71
CA ASN A 447 12.25 0.99 -5.50
C ASN A 447 13.25 2.10 -5.85
N PRO A 448 12.98 3.36 -5.47
CA PRO A 448 13.87 4.48 -5.77
C PRO A 448 15.28 4.32 -5.22
N LEU A 449 15.46 3.67 -4.05
CA LEU A 449 16.79 3.42 -3.48
C LEU A 449 17.55 2.37 -4.29
N SER A 450 16.87 1.30 -4.71
CA SER A 450 17.46 0.25 -5.56
C SER A 450 17.85 0.81 -6.93
N LEU A 451 17.02 1.65 -7.53
CA LEU A 451 17.34 2.33 -8.79
C LEU A 451 18.53 3.27 -8.64
N GLN A 452 18.67 3.97 -7.52
CA GLN A 452 19.81 4.83 -7.26
C GLN A 452 21.11 4.03 -7.15
N LEU A 453 21.11 2.91 -6.42
CA LEU A 453 22.24 2.00 -6.33
C LEU A 453 22.54 1.31 -7.67
N LEU A 454 21.52 0.92 -8.43
CA LEU A 454 21.67 0.33 -9.76
C LEU A 454 22.39 1.27 -10.72
N ALA A 455 22.01 2.55 -10.76
CA ALA A 455 22.69 3.53 -11.58
C ALA A 455 24.16 3.72 -11.16
N GLN A 456 24.45 3.68 -9.85
CA GLN A 456 25.82 3.72 -9.35
C GLN A 456 26.63 2.48 -9.78
N ALA A 457 26.06 1.27 -9.64
CA ALA A 457 26.69 0.02 -10.04
C ALA A 457 26.98 -0.03 -11.55
N GLN A 458 26.01 0.39 -12.38
CA GLN A 458 26.15 0.51 -13.83
C GLN A 458 27.27 1.50 -14.21
N ASN A 459 27.34 2.67 -13.58
CA ASN A 459 28.43 3.63 -13.81
C ASN A 459 29.79 3.04 -13.45
N LYS A 460 29.90 2.36 -12.31
CA LYS A 460 31.15 1.70 -11.89
C LYS A 460 31.55 0.54 -12.79
N ALA A 461 30.58 -0.15 -13.40
CA ALA A 461 30.80 -1.20 -14.40
C ALA A 461 31.13 -0.65 -15.81
N GLY A 462 31.18 0.66 -16.01
CA GLY A 462 31.40 1.28 -17.32
C GLY A 462 30.17 1.30 -18.23
N GLN A 463 28.98 1.00 -17.72
CA GLN A 463 27.71 0.96 -18.43
C GLN A 463 26.98 2.31 -18.33
N GLY A 464 27.65 3.39 -18.73
CA GLY A 464 27.13 4.76 -18.56
C GLY A 464 25.79 5.02 -19.23
N ALA A 465 25.52 4.42 -20.42
CA ALA A 465 24.24 4.57 -21.10
C ALA A 465 23.07 3.93 -20.32
N ASP A 466 23.32 2.77 -19.71
CA ASP A 466 22.29 2.10 -18.86
C ASP A 466 22.09 2.87 -17.57
N ALA A 467 23.13 3.41 -16.96
CA ALA A 467 23.04 4.27 -15.79
C ALA A 467 22.18 5.52 -16.06
N GLN A 468 22.37 6.17 -17.22
CA GLN A 468 21.54 7.31 -17.63
C GLN A 468 20.07 6.94 -17.80
N LYS A 469 19.79 5.77 -18.38
CA LYS A 469 18.45 5.25 -18.53
C LYS A 469 17.81 4.96 -17.17
N THR A 470 18.56 4.34 -16.25
CA THR A 470 18.09 4.07 -14.88
C THR A 470 17.82 5.36 -14.12
N LEU A 471 18.70 6.37 -14.22
CA LEU A 471 18.47 7.69 -13.63
C LEU A 471 17.23 8.39 -14.24
N ALA A 472 17.01 8.27 -15.54
CA ALA A 472 15.82 8.82 -16.18
C ALA A 472 14.54 8.13 -15.68
N THR A 473 14.56 6.81 -15.49
CA THR A 473 13.47 6.06 -14.88
C THR A 473 13.20 6.57 -13.46
N LEU A 474 14.22 6.69 -12.62
CA LEU A 474 14.10 7.20 -11.25
C LEU A 474 13.57 8.65 -11.21
N ALA A 475 14.09 9.51 -12.09
CA ALA A 475 13.68 10.92 -12.19
C ALA A 475 12.21 11.10 -12.58
N ALA A 476 11.66 10.14 -13.35
CA ALA A 476 10.28 10.15 -13.81
C ALA A 476 9.28 9.64 -12.75
N ILE A 477 9.76 8.94 -11.70
CA ILE A 477 8.88 8.49 -10.62
C ILE A 477 8.29 9.71 -9.90
N SER A 478 6.97 9.72 -9.77
CA SER A 478 6.23 10.80 -9.11
C SER A 478 5.11 10.20 -8.27
N ASP A 479 5.48 9.83 -7.05
CA ASP A 479 4.59 9.29 -6.04
C ASP A 479 4.90 9.87 -4.65
N GLU A 480 4.15 9.43 -3.64
CA GLU A 480 4.24 9.98 -2.29
C GLU A 480 5.27 9.27 -1.42
N ARG A 481 5.88 8.18 -1.89
CA ARG A 481 6.86 7.42 -1.11
C ARG A 481 8.00 8.30 -0.61
N VAL A 482 8.46 7.98 0.59
CA VAL A 482 9.59 8.65 1.23
C VAL A 482 10.84 8.51 0.38
N GLU A 483 11.09 7.33 -0.15
CA GLU A 483 12.21 6.99 -1.02
C GLU A 483 12.19 7.80 -2.32
N THR A 484 11.01 8.00 -2.90
CA THR A 484 10.84 8.87 -4.09
C THR A 484 11.14 10.32 -3.76
N ALA A 485 10.63 10.82 -2.63
CA ALA A 485 10.89 12.19 -2.20
C ALA A 485 12.40 12.44 -1.93
N PHE A 486 13.13 11.41 -1.53
CA PHE A 486 14.58 11.46 -1.33
C PHE A 486 15.38 11.31 -2.64
N ALA A 487 15.14 10.26 -3.41
CA ALA A 487 16.02 9.86 -4.51
C ALA A 487 15.72 10.55 -5.85
N ALA A 488 14.44 10.76 -6.20
CA ALA A 488 14.08 11.31 -7.49
C ALA A 488 14.59 12.76 -7.73
N PRO A 489 14.61 13.69 -6.75
CA PRO A 489 15.25 15.00 -6.93
C PRO A 489 16.75 14.90 -7.23
N GLN A 490 17.45 13.94 -6.63
CA GLN A 490 18.87 13.71 -6.85
C GLN A 490 19.14 13.20 -8.28
N ALA A 491 18.31 12.26 -8.77
CA ALA A 491 18.38 11.79 -10.15
C ALA A 491 18.12 12.90 -11.16
N ARG A 492 17.13 13.77 -10.92
CA ARG A 492 16.87 14.95 -11.76
C ARG A 492 18.04 15.94 -11.79
N ALA A 493 18.72 16.12 -10.66
CA ALA A 493 19.90 16.96 -10.58
C ALA A 493 21.10 16.36 -11.35
N ALA A 494 21.34 15.04 -11.20
CA ALA A 494 22.41 14.34 -11.91
C ALA A 494 22.25 14.43 -13.45
N LEU A 495 21.02 14.19 -13.95
CA LEU A 495 20.73 14.30 -15.39
C LEU A 495 20.93 15.70 -15.96
N LYS A 496 20.72 16.77 -15.17
CA LYS A 496 20.96 18.16 -15.60
C LYS A 496 22.45 18.51 -15.70
N THR A 497 23.28 17.94 -14.82
CA THR A 497 24.72 18.21 -14.82
C THR A 497 25.47 17.49 -15.93
N GLU A 498 24.93 16.39 -16.43
CA GLU A 498 25.52 15.57 -17.50
C GLU A 498 24.98 15.89 -18.91
N ALA A 499 23.97 16.77 -19.02
CA ALA A 499 23.55 17.30 -20.33
C ALA A 499 24.70 18.09 -20.95
N PRO A 500 25.19 17.79 -22.17
CA PRO A 500 26.34 18.44 -22.74
C PRO A 500 26.10 19.95 -22.90
N GLN A 501 27.09 20.77 -22.50
CA GLN A 501 27.16 22.22 -22.76
C GLN A 501 27.34 22.54 -24.28
N THR A 502 26.70 21.79 -25.17
CA THR A 502 26.87 21.91 -26.64
C THR A 502 25.95 22.93 -27.30
N ALA A 503 25.28 23.81 -26.55
CA ALA A 503 24.36 24.80 -27.10
C ALA A 503 24.85 26.26 -27.05
N GLN A 504 26.16 26.54 -26.76
CA GLN A 504 26.69 27.90 -26.74
C GLN A 504 27.87 28.16 -27.70
N ALA A 505 28.11 27.32 -28.69
CA ALA A 505 29.15 27.56 -29.70
C ALA A 505 28.52 27.69 -31.10
N GLY A 506 27.75 28.75 -31.32
CA GLY A 506 27.09 28.96 -32.63
C GLY A 506 26.41 30.32 -32.76
N ALA A 507 27.02 31.38 -32.21
CA ALA A 507 26.57 32.74 -32.51
C ALA A 507 27.80 33.68 -32.45
N HIS A 508 28.59 33.65 -33.52
CA HIS A 508 29.46 34.78 -33.94
C HIS A 508 29.42 34.85 -35.45
#